data_4ad322b099e8ab07bca84db42f9e053c
#
_entry.id   4ad322b099e8ab07bca84db42f9e053c
#
_cell.length_a   1.000
_cell.length_b   1.000
_cell.length_c   1.000
_cell.angle_alpha   90.00
_cell.angle_beta   90.00
_cell.angle_gamma   90.00
#
_symmetry.space_group_name_H-M   'P 1'
#
loop_
_entity.id
_entity.type
_entity.pdbx_description
1 polymer ?
#
loop_
_entity_poly.entity_id
_entity_poly.type
_entity_poly.pdbx_seq_one_letter_code
_entity_poly.pdbx_strand_id
1 'polypeptide(L)' 'MGIFPSDPDRKDVWVPDKVHGYIAAYVVQEKDDQSLCCLATGNTVTVPTASLSEIN' A
#
# COMPACT_ATOMS: atom_id res chain seq x y z
N MET A 1 -14.89 -12.84 -15.16
CA MET A 1 -14.28 -12.93 -14.08
C MET A 1 -13.56 -11.76 -13.56
N GLY A 2 -12.51 -11.35 -13.84
CA GLY A 2 -11.93 -10.13 -13.38
C GLY A 2 -12.26 -9.74 -11.96
N ILE A 3 -12.73 -10.66 -11.21
CA ILE A 3 -13.07 -10.35 -9.86
C ILE A 3 -11.81 -10.42 -9.03
N PHE A 4 -11.60 -9.38 -8.27
CA PHE A 4 -10.48 -9.37 -7.37
C PHE A 4 -10.94 -9.96 -6.07
N PRO A 5 -10.53 -11.18 -5.79
CA PRO A 5 -10.91 -11.76 -4.52
C PRO A 5 -10.33 -10.89 -3.41
N SER A 6 -11.07 -10.82 -2.35
CA SER A 6 -10.52 -10.22 -1.15
C SER A 6 -9.41 -11.13 -0.70
N ASP A 7 -8.19 -10.72 -0.95
CA ASP A 7 -7.05 -11.50 -0.57
C ASP A 7 -6.85 -11.33 0.94
N PRO A 8 -7.01 -12.38 1.73
CA PRO A 8 -6.84 -12.27 3.17
C PRO A 8 -5.42 -11.90 3.55
N ASP A 9 -4.48 -12.13 2.64
CA ASP A 9 -3.10 -11.78 2.90
C ASP A 9 -2.78 -10.36 2.47
N ARG A 10 -3.75 -9.67 1.88
CA ARG A 10 -3.52 -8.31 1.44
C ARG A 10 -3.37 -7.40 2.65
N LYS A 11 -2.29 -6.64 2.65
CA LYS A 11 -1.99 -5.74 3.73
C LYS A 11 -2.35 -4.32 3.34
N ASP A 12 -3.37 -3.77 3.95
CA ASP A 12 -3.77 -2.40 3.71
C ASP A 12 -2.99 -1.48 4.62
N VAL A 13 -2.51 -0.38 4.06
CA VAL A 13 -1.62 0.52 4.79
C VAL A 13 -1.92 1.97 4.42
N TRP A 14 -1.45 2.88 5.25
CA TRP A 14 -1.44 4.31 4.96
C TRP A 14 -0.05 4.67 4.46
N VAL A 15 -0.01 5.34 3.31
CA VAL A 15 1.24 5.81 2.72
C VAL A 15 1.28 7.33 2.86
N PRO A 16 2.40 7.89 3.33
CA PRO A 16 2.52 9.36 3.42
C PRO A 16 2.39 10.00 2.05
N ASP A 17 1.62 11.07 1.97
CA ASP A 17 1.41 11.79 0.73
C ASP A 17 1.44 13.28 1.01
N LYS A 18 2.16 14.03 0.17
CA LYS A 18 2.35 15.45 0.40
C LYS A 18 1.06 16.25 0.26
N VAL A 19 0.16 15.78 -0.58
CA VAL A 19 -1.06 16.52 -0.86
C VAL A 19 -2.14 16.18 0.14
N HIS A 20 -2.27 14.90 0.47
CA HIS A 20 -3.37 14.42 1.30
C HIS A 20 -2.95 14.04 2.71
N GLY A 21 -1.66 14.18 3.03
CA GLY A 21 -1.14 13.71 4.30
C GLY A 21 -0.88 12.21 4.27
N TYR A 22 -1.92 11.45 4.08
CA TYR A 22 -1.82 10.01 3.94
C TYR A 22 -2.83 9.54 2.91
N ILE A 23 -2.48 8.47 2.22
CA ILE A 23 -3.38 7.89 1.24
C ILE A 23 -3.42 6.39 1.45
N ALA A 24 -4.60 5.82 1.28
CA ALA A 24 -4.78 4.40 1.47
C ALA A 24 -4.12 3.64 0.31
N ALA A 25 -3.51 2.51 0.65
CA ALA A 25 -2.83 1.69 -0.33
C ALA A 25 -2.78 0.25 0.18
N TYR A 26 -2.30 -0.65 -0.66
CA TYR A 26 -2.03 -2.01 -0.19
C TYR A 26 -0.67 -2.45 -0.70
N VAL A 27 -0.03 -3.31 0.08
CA VAL A 27 1.32 -3.78 -0.25
C VAL A 27 1.22 -4.85 -1.32
N VAL A 28 1.96 -4.63 -2.41
CA VAL A 28 2.01 -5.57 -3.51
C VAL A 28 3.22 -6.48 -3.36
N GLN A 29 4.31 -5.93 -2.88
CA GLN A 29 5.54 -6.67 -2.75
C GLN A 29 6.41 -6.03 -1.68
N GLU A 30 7.07 -6.85 -0.90
CA GLU A 30 8.03 -6.38 0.10
C GLU A 30 9.40 -6.88 -0.26
N LYS A 31 10.40 -6.02 -0.14
CA LYS A 31 11.77 -6.39 -0.45
C LYS A 31 12.71 -5.60 0.43
N ASP A 32 13.49 -6.29 1.21
CA ASP A 32 14.40 -5.65 2.15
C ASP A 32 13.62 -4.73 3.08
N ASP A 33 13.99 -3.46 3.11
CA ASP A 33 13.34 -2.48 3.98
C ASP A 33 12.29 -1.67 3.25
N GLN A 34 11.96 -2.05 2.03
CA GLN A 34 11.04 -1.27 1.21
C GLN A 34 9.83 -2.09 0.80
N SER A 35 8.73 -1.39 0.57
CA SER A 35 7.50 -2.03 0.15
C SER A 35 6.97 -1.33 -1.09
N LEU A 36 6.58 -2.14 -2.06
CA LEU A 36 5.90 -1.62 -3.26
C LEU A 36 4.41 -1.62 -2.96
N CYS A 37 3.81 -0.45 -3.01
CA CYS A 37 2.41 -0.31 -2.66
C CYS A 37 1.61 0.22 -3.84
N CYS A 38 0.38 -0.27 -3.96
CA CYS A 38 -0.55 0.23 -4.94
C CYS A 38 -1.50 1.19 -4.24
N LEU A 39 -1.50 2.43 -4.67
CA LEU A 39 -2.33 3.47 -4.07
C LEU A 39 -3.78 3.35 -4.51
N ALA A 40 -4.66 3.92 -3.72
CA ALA A 40 -6.08 3.95 -4.07
C ALA A 40 -6.33 4.67 -5.40
N THR A 41 -5.41 5.54 -5.79
CA THR A 41 -5.50 6.25 -7.07
C THR A 41 -5.14 5.38 -8.26
N GLY A 42 -4.55 4.21 -8.02
CA GLY A 42 -4.14 3.31 -9.09
C GLY A 42 -2.64 3.37 -9.37
N ASN A 43 -1.93 4.29 -8.78
CA ASN A 43 -0.49 4.40 -8.96
C ASN A 43 0.23 3.46 -8.02
N THR A 44 1.45 3.10 -8.38
CA THR A 44 2.29 2.30 -7.49
C THR A 44 3.48 3.15 -7.04
N VAL A 45 3.88 2.93 -5.80
CA VAL A 45 5.02 3.64 -5.24
C VAL A 45 5.83 2.67 -4.40
N THR A 46 7.12 2.95 -4.27
CA THR A 46 7.99 2.20 -3.39
C THR A 46 8.33 3.10 -2.21
N VAL A 47 8.04 2.64 -1.01
CA VAL A 47 8.30 3.43 0.20
C VAL A 47 9.00 2.55 1.22
N PRO A 48 9.74 3.18 2.15
CA PRO A 48 10.32 2.41 3.25
C PRO A 48 9.22 1.76 4.07
N THR A 49 9.39 0.49 4.38
CA THR A 49 8.39 -0.23 5.16
C THR A 49 8.11 0.46 6.48
N ALA A 50 9.13 1.08 7.06
CA ALA A 50 8.97 1.78 8.34
C ALA A 50 8.07 3.01 8.24
N SER A 51 7.83 3.49 7.03
CA SER A 51 6.97 4.66 6.81
C SER A 51 5.50 4.31 6.69
N LEU A 52 5.19 3.02 6.65
CA LEU A 52 3.82 2.57 6.47
C LEU A 52 3.12 2.43 7.81
N SER A 53 1.83 2.71 7.82
CA SER A 53 0.99 2.46 8.99
C SER A 53 -0.12 1.53 8.57
N GLU A 54 -0.39 0.54 9.40
CA GLU A 54 -1.43 -0.42 9.09
C GLU A 54 -2.81 0.21 9.23
N ILE A 55 -3.70 -0.19 8.34
CA ILE A 55 -5.10 0.18 8.43
C ILE A 55 -5.81 -0.94 9.16
N ASN A 56 -6.50 -0.59 10.23
CA ASN A 56 -7.30 -1.56 10.98
C ASN A 56 -8.72 -1.60 10.47
#